data_3eb5c2be913488160704640f8b4948a9
#
_entry.id   3eb5c2be913488160704640f8b4948a9
#
_cell.length_a   1.000
_cell.length_b   1.000
_cell.length_c   1.000
_cell.angle_alpha   90.00
_cell.angle_beta   90.00
_cell.angle_gamma   90.00
#
_symmetry.space_group_name_H-M   'P 1'
#
loop_
_entity.id
_entity.type
_entity.pdbx_description
1 polymer ?
#
loop_
_entity_poly.entity_id
_entity_poly.type
_entity_poly.pdbx_seq_one_letter_code
_entity_poly.pdbx_strand_id
1 'polypeptide(L)'
;EPIGPDAEEKAKGFSEGTSGTVSGLTEAELNLSVAEKLKKQLEDRGYEVYMTRDNKESDLSESERAKNVNASGAQILISLHANGGEDSTEKGVEVMAPSYENPYWKDRTGNIKKSNALADIILQSYCEETGLNAKGLYNVDNQILLNWSEVPSVVLEMGFMSNESDDAYMAEEEHQQEMAEGIADGIDLYFGRS
;
A
#
# COMPACT_ATOMS: atom_id res chain seq x y z
N GLU A 1 -4.22 -4.07 -18.87
CA GLU A 1 -5.63 -4.17 -18.46
C GLU A 1 -6.31 -2.80 -18.37
N PRO A 2 -7.67 -2.70 -18.32
CA PRO A 2 -8.33 -1.42 -18.14
C PRO A 2 -7.97 -0.78 -16.79
N ILE A 3 -7.71 0.54 -16.78
CA ILE A 3 -7.33 1.27 -15.57
C ILE A 3 -8.45 1.39 -14.52
N GLY A 4 -9.69 1.07 -14.89
CA GLY A 4 -10.86 1.05 -14.01
C GLY A 4 -12.05 0.39 -14.68
N PRO A 5 -13.17 0.17 -13.97
CA PRO A 5 -14.41 -0.34 -14.54
C PRO A 5 -14.87 0.52 -15.73
N ASP A 6 -15.18 -0.14 -16.85
CA ASP A 6 -15.64 0.51 -18.10
C ASP A 6 -14.64 1.48 -18.74
N ALA A 7 -13.37 1.48 -18.31
CA ALA A 7 -12.33 2.32 -18.88
C ALA A 7 -11.91 1.82 -20.26
N GLU A 8 -11.83 2.73 -21.24
CA GLU A 8 -11.18 2.47 -22.53
C GLU A 8 -9.66 2.51 -22.43
N GLU A 9 -9.16 3.34 -21.51
CA GLU A 9 -7.73 3.47 -21.19
C GLU A 9 -7.21 2.20 -20.51
N LYS A 10 -6.01 1.80 -20.92
CA LYS A 10 -5.34 0.60 -20.42
C LYS A 10 -3.94 0.92 -19.93
N ALA A 11 -3.55 0.24 -18.87
CA ALA A 11 -2.19 0.26 -18.36
C ALA A 11 -1.66 -1.17 -18.16
N LYS A 12 -0.37 -1.31 -17.84
CA LYS A 12 0.17 -2.60 -17.42
C LYS A 12 -0.47 -2.97 -16.08
N GLY A 13 -1.10 -4.12 -16.01
CA GLY A 13 -1.68 -4.67 -14.78
C GLY A 13 -0.67 -5.43 -13.92
N PHE A 14 0.60 -5.38 -14.30
CA PHE A 14 1.71 -6.03 -13.62
C PHE A 14 2.97 -5.18 -13.79
N SER A 15 3.69 -4.96 -12.70
CA SER A 15 4.99 -4.31 -12.65
C SER A 15 6.05 -5.32 -12.18
N GLU A 16 7.22 -5.28 -12.77
CA GLU A 16 8.37 -6.07 -12.27
C GLU A 16 8.89 -5.55 -10.93
N GLY A 17 8.43 -4.35 -10.53
CA GLY A 17 8.90 -3.68 -9.33
C GLY A 17 10.29 -3.08 -9.48
N THR A 18 10.82 -2.61 -8.37
CA THR A 18 12.18 -2.08 -8.26
C THR A 18 13.05 -2.98 -7.38
N SER A 19 14.30 -2.60 -7.18
CA SER A 19 15.21 -3.31 -6.28
C SER A 19 16.07 -2.31 -5.50
N GLY A 20 16.40 -2.68 -4.29
CA GLY A 20 17.24 -1.90 -3.40
C GLY A 20 18.62 -1.63 -3.98
N THR A 21 19.02 -0.37 -3.97
CA THR A 21 20.30 0.08 -4.54
C THR A 21 21.51 -0.41 -3.73
N VAL A 22 21.33 -0.67 -2.43
CA VAL A 22 22.34 -1.15 -1.49
C VAL A 22 22.10 -2.59 -1.09
N SER A 23 20.85 -2.90 -0.73
CA SER A 23 20.45 -4.23 -0.25
C SER A 23 20.38 -5.28 -1.34
N GLY A 24 20.02 -4.86 -2.55
CA GLY A 24 19.69 -5.77 -3.65
C GLY A 24 18.36 -6.51 -3.46
N LEU A 25 17.63 -6.23 -2.39
CA LEU A 25 16.31 -6.80 -2.11
C LEU A 25 15.33 -6.35 -3.19
N THR A 26 14.52 -7.25 -3.72
CA THR A 26 13.46 -6.86 -4.66
C THR A 26 12.26 -6.29 -3.93
N GLU A 27 11.56 -5.37 -4.57
CA GLU A 27 10.32 -4.79 -4.03
C GLU A 27 9.30 -5.90 -3.67
N ALA A 28 9.17 -6.90 -4.52
CA ALA A 28 8.25 -8.01 -4.29
C ALA A 28 8.59 -8.81 -3.01
N GLU A 29 9.87 -8.98 -2.69
CA GLU A 29 10.34 -9.65 -1.47
C GLU A 29 10.12 -8.78 -0.25
N LEU A 30 10.45 -7.50 -0.33
CA LEU A 30 10.22 -6.53 0.74
C LEU A 30 8.73 -6.42 1.10
N ASN A 31 7.88 -6.17 0.11
CA ASN A 31 6.45 -6.00 0.31
C ASN A 31 5.82 -7.25 0.94
N LEU A 32 6.24 -8.44 0.53
CA LEU A 32 5.75 -9.68 1.12
C LEU A 32 6.21 -9.85 2.57
N SER A 33 7.49 -9.59 2.85
CA SER A 33 8.05 -9.71 4.19
C SER A 33 7.34 -8.78 5.19
N VAL A 34 7.11 -7.52 4.81
CA VAL A 34 6.36 -6.56 5.65
C VAL A 34 4.90 -6.99 5.80
N ALA A 35 4.25 -7.45 4.70
CA ALA A 35 2.87 -7.91 4.73
C ALA A 35 2.66 -9.12 5.64
N GLU A 36 3.61 -10.08 5.69
CA GLU A 36 3.56 -11.23 6.60
C GLU A 36 3.67 -10.82 8.06
N LYS A 37 4.58 -9.86 8.36
CA LYS A 37 4.71 -9.29 9.72
C LYS A 37 3.45 -8.53 10.11
N LEU A 38 2.91 -7.72 9.22
CA LEU A 38 1.67 -6.98 9.42
C LEU A 38 0.48 -7.93 9.66
N LYS A 39 0.36 -8.96 8.83
CA LYS A 39 -0.69 -9.99 9.01
C LYS A 39 -0.63 -10.56 10.42
N LYS A 40 0.56 -11.00 10.87
CA LYS A 40 0.71 -11.58 12.21
C LYS A 40 0.28 -10.59 13.29
N GLN A 41 0.71 -9.34 13.23
CA GLN A 41 0.33 -8.32 14.21
C GLN A 41 -1.17 -8.07 14.23
N LEU A 42 -1.80 -7.97 13.06
CA LEU A 42 -3.24 -7.74 12.96
C LEU A 42 -4.04 -8.93 13.48
N GLU A 43 -3.63 -10.17 13.19
CA GLU A 43 -4.27 -11.38 13.73
C GLU A 43 -4.14 -11.44 15.26
N ASP A 44 -2.96 -11.10 15.82
CA ASP A 44 -2.75 -11.01 17.27
C ASP A 44 -3.65 -9.93 17.92
N ARG A 45 -4.02 -8.86 17.19
CA ARG A 45 -4.97 -7.81 17.59
C ARG A 45 -6.45 -8.18 17.30
N GLY A 46 -6.72 -9.39 16.77
CA GLY A 46 -8.06 -9.94 16.54
C GLY A 46 -8.71 -9.48 15.24
N TYR A 47 -7.95 -9.08 14.24
CA TYR A 47 -8.42 -8.86 12.88
C TYR A 47 -8.38 -10.15 12.07
N GLU A 48 -9.26 -10.27 11.08
CA GLU A 48 -9.15 -11.24 10.00
C GLU A 48 -8.39 -10.61 8.84
N VAL A 49 -7.33 -11.27 8.37
CA VAL A 49 -6.46 -10.74 7.31
C VAL A 49 -6.54 -11.60 6.06
N TYR A 50 -6.91 -11.00 4.94
CA TYR A 50 -6.84 -11.58 3.61
C TYR A 50 -5.60 -11.07 2.88
N MET A 51 -4.69 -11.98 2.51
CA MET A 51 -3.53 -11.68 1.70
C MET A 51 -3.83 -11.90 0.22
N THR A 52 -3.50 -10.95 -0.66
CA THR A 52 -3.69 -11.12 -2.11
C THR A 52 -2.65 -12.04 -2.74
N ARG A 53 -1.56 -12.32 -2.05
CA ARG A 53 -0.55 -13.35 -2.36
C ARG A 53 0.14 -13.81 -1.09
N ASP A 54 0.63 -15.04 -1.09
CA ASP A 54 1.38 -15.68 0.00
C ASP A 54 2.79 -16.12 -0.42
N ASN A 55 3.20 -15.76 -1.61
CA ASN A 55 4.54 -16.02 -2.15
C ASN A 55 4.98 -14.84 -3.03
N LYS A 56 6.25 -14.80 -3.40
CA LYS A 56 6.81 -13.70 -4.20
C LYS A 56 6.42 -13.74 -5.68
N GLU A 57 6.02 -14.90 -6.18
CA GLU A 57 5.55 -15.10 -7.55
C GLU A 57 4.01 -15.08 -7.56
N SER A 58 3.43 -14.15 -8.28
CA SER A 58 1.98 -14.06 -8.43
C SER A 58 1.64 -13.56 -9.82
N ASP A 59 0.83 -14.34 -10.52
CA ASP A 59 0.32 -14.00 -11.86
C ASP A 59 -0.93 -13.11 -11.83
N LEU A 60 -1.42 -12.76 -10.63
CA LEU A 60 -2.60 -11.91 -10.49
C LEU A 60 -2.30 -10.47 -10.85
N SER A 61 -3.06 -9.92 -11.79
CA SER A 61 -3.04 -8.50 -12.11
C SER A 61 -3.63 -7.65 -10.97
N GLU A 62 -3.40 -6.34 -11.00
CA GLU A 62 -3.93 -5.43 -9.98
C GLU A 62 -5.46 -5.43 -9.94
N SER A 63 -6.15 -5.48 -11.10
CA SER A 63 -7.60 -5.57 -11.13
C SER A 63 -8.14 -6.89 -10.59
N GLU A 64 -7.43 -8.00 -10.81
CA GLU A 64 -7.78 -9.30 -10.24
C GLU A 64 -7.59 -9.31 -8.72
N ARG A 65 -6.51 -8.71 -8.22
CA ARG A 65 -6.30 -8.52 -6.77
C ARG A 65 -7.43 -7.73 -6.14
N ALA A 66 -7.80 -6.58 -6.73
CA ALA A 66 -8.93 -5.78 -6.25
C ALA A 66 -10.25 -6.56 -6.24
N LYS A 67 -10.56 -7.31 -7.31
CA LYS A 67 -11.77 -8.15 -7.39
C LYS A 67 -11.78 -9.25 -6.32
N ASN A 68 -10.63 -9.88 -6.06
CA ASN A 68 -10.52 -10.89 -5.00
C ASN A 68 -10.75 -10.27 -3.61
N VAL A 69 -10.21 -9.07 -3.36
CA VAL A 69 -10.47 -8.31 -2.12
C VAL A 69 -11.96 -7.97 -1.99
N ASN A 70 -12.59 -7.47 -3.07
CA ASN A 70 -14.03 -7.16 -3.06
C ASN A 70 -14.88 -8.40 -2.69
N ALA A 71 -14.46 -9.58 -3.15
CA ALA A 71 -15.16 -10.86 -2.85
C ALA A 71 -14.82 -11.43 -1.47
N SER A 72 -13.74 -11.01 -0.82
CA SER A 72 -13.30 -11.56 0.47
C SER A 72 -14.10 -11.08 1.67
N GLY A 73 -14.85 -9.99 1.54
CA GLY A 73 -15.55 -9.33 2.65
C GLY A 73 -14.65 -8.39 3.47
N ALA A 74 -13.43 -8.10 3.02
CA ALA A 74 -12.55 -7.14 3.66
C ALA A 74 -13.21 -5.76 3.77
N GLN A 75 -12.91 -5.04 4.84
CA GLN A 75 -13.47 -3.71 5.10
C GLN A 75 -12.57 -2.58 4.61
N ILE A 76 -11.28 -2.84 4.45
CA ILE A 76 -10.27 -1.94 3.88
C ILE A 76 -9.29 -2.74 3.04
N LEU A 77 -8.57 -2.04 2.15
CA LEU A 77 -7.47 -2.57 1.37
C LEU A 77 -6.24 -1.67 1.53
N ILE A 78 -5.11 -2.25 1.92
CA ILE A 78 -3.82 -1.56 1.93
C ILE A 78 -2.89 -2.29 0.98
N SER A 79 -2.39 -1.60 -0.03
CA SER A 79 -1.38 -2.10 -0.95
C SER A 79 -0.02 -1.59 -0.51
N LEU A 80 0.91 -2.51 -0.26
CA LEU A 80 2.27 -2.18 0.14
C LEU A 80 3.18 -2.17 -1.08
N HIS A 81 3.90 -1.09 -1.24
CA HIS A 81 4.89 -0.84 -2.28
C HIS A 81 6.13 -0.18 -1.70
N ALA A 82 7.21 -0.17 -2.46
CA ALA A 82 8.40 0.61 -2.18
C ALA A 82 8.83 1.31 -3.46
N ASN A 83 8.87 2.63 -3.41
CA ASN A 83 9.11 3.47 -4.56
C ASN A 83 10.55 3.33 -5.10
N GLY A 84 10.74 3.72 -6.33
CA GLY A 84 12.05 3.79 -6.99
C GLY A 84 12.04 4.79 -8.12
N GLY A 85 13.17 5.36 -8.40
CA GLY A 85 13.31 6.38 -9.44
C GLY A 85 14.75 6.58 -9.89
N GLU A 86 14.94 7.43 -10.91
CA GLU A 86 16.25 7.81 -11.41
C GLU A 86 16.99 8.77 -10.46
N ASP A 87 16.25 9.55 -9.66
CA ASP A 87 16.81 10.47 -8.68
C ASP A 87 16.99 9.75 -7.33
N SER A 88 18.22 9.36 -7.04
CA SER A 88 18.60 8.71 -5.79
C SER A 88 18.52 9.61 -4.54
N THR A 89 18.25 10.90 -4.71
CA THR A 89 18.04 11.82 -3.57
C THR A 89 16.59 11.83 -3.07
N GLU A 90 15.65 11.33 -3.86
CA GLU A 90 14.26 11.13 -3.47
C GLU A 90 14.16 10.10 -2.34
N LYS A 91 13.44 10.45 -1.27
CA LYS A 91 13.27 9.59 -0.10
C LYS A 91 12.03 9.93 0.70
N GLY A 92 11.63 9.02 1.57
CA GLY A 92 10.49 9.18 2.49
C GLY A 92 9.24 8.47 2.01
N VAL A 93 8.17 8.63 2.75
CA VAL A 93 6.94 7.86 2.67
C VAL A 93 5.87 8.62 1.88
N GLU A 94 5.22 7.93 0.96
CA GLU A 94 4.08 8.46 0.21
C GLU A 94 2.86 7.56 0.41
N VAL A 95 1.67 8.15 0.50
CA VAL A 95 0.43 7.39 0.47
C VAL A 95 -0.46 7.92 -0.64
N MET A 96 -1.01 7.02 -1.43
CA MET A 96 -1.97 7.36 -2.48
C MET A 96 -3.37 6.89 -2.08
N ALA A 97 -4.35 7.74 -2.36
CA ALA A 97 -5.77 7.45 -2.20
C ALA A 97 -6.55 7.88 -3.43
N PRO A 98 -7.76 7.34 -3.68
CA PRO A 98 -8.59 7.79 -4.80
C PRO A 98 -8.87 9.28 -4.71
N SER A 99 -8.78 10.00 -5.84
CA SER A 99 -9.16 11.40 -5.92
C SER A 99 -10.66 11.59 -5.68
N TYR A 100 -11.05 12.76 -5.18
CA TYR A 100 -12.47 13.06 -4.91
C TYR A 100 -13.33 13.09 -6.18
N GLU A 101 -12.71 13.30 -7.33
CA GLU A 101 -13.35 13.34 -8.64
C GLU A 101 -13.09 12.06 -9.45
N ASN A 102 -12.58 11.01 -8.82
CA ASN A 102 -12.24 9.75 -9.47
C ASN A 102 -13.46 9.19 -10.22
N PRO A 103 -13.40 9.06 -11.56
CA PRO A 103 -14.54 8.68 -12.39
C PRO A 103 -15.05 7.26 -12.15
N TYR A 104 -14.20 6.40 -11.58
CA TYR A 104 -14.51 4.99 -11.31
C TYR A 104 -15.22 4.78 -9.96
N TRP A 105 -15.37 5.84 -9.16
CA TRP A 105 -15.95 5.79 -7.82
C TRP A 105 -17.26 6.55 -7.68
N LYS A 106 -17.93 6.89 -8.76
CA LYS A 106 -19.15 7.74 -8.80
C LYS A 106 -20.24 7.29 -7.83
N ASP A 107 -20.47 5.99 -7.73
CA ASP A 107 -21.49 5.40 -6.84
C ASP A 107 -20.94 5.03 -5.45
N ARG A 108 -19.67 5.29 -5.19
CA ARG A 108 -18.93 4.91 -3.98
C ARG A 108 -18.23 6.08 -3.30
N THR A 109 -18.76 7.29 -3.46
CA THR A 109 -18.14 8.54 -2.97
C THR A 109 -17.90 8.55 -1.45
N GLY A 110 -18.72 7.80 -0.67
CA GLY A 110 -18.50 7.61 0.75
C GLY A 110 -17.18 6.90 1.07
N ASN A 111 -16.75 5.97 0.23
CA ASN A 111 -15.51 5.24 0.40
C ASN A 111 -14.28 6.08 0.00
N ILE A 112 -14.41 7.05 -0.93
CA ILE A 112 -13.33 7.99 -1.23
C ILE A 112 -12.91 8.75 0.04
N LYS A 113 -13.88 9.29 0.79
CA LYS A 113 -13.61 9.99 2.06
C LYS A 113 -12.96 9.07 3.09
N LYS A 114 -13.42 7.83 3.17
CA LYS A 114 -12.85 6.82 4.07
C LYS A 114 -11.43 6.43 3.65
N SER A 115 -11.16 6.29 2.35
CA SER A 115 -9.82 6.03 1.83
C SER A 115 -8.85 7.17 2.17
N ASN A 116 -9.30 8.41 1.99
CA ASN A 116 -8.48 9.58 2.32
C ASN A 116 -8.21 9.69 3.83
N ALA A 117 -9.19 9.38 4.68
CA ALA A 117 -9.00 9.34 6.13
C ALA A 117 -8.03 8.19 6.53
N LEU A 118 -8.17 7.01 5.90
CA LEU A 118 -7.24 5.89 6.10
C LEU A 118 -5.82 6.27 5.68
N ALA A 119 -5.66 6.92 4.53
CA ALA A 119 -4.36 7.35 4.01
C ALA A 119 -3.65 8.33 4.95
N ASP A 120 -4.37 9.32 5.47
CA ASP A 120 -3.81 10.30 6.41
C ASP A 120 -3.36 9.64 7.72
N ILE A 121 -4.18 8.76 8.28
CA ILE A 121 -3.87 8.03 9.51
C ILE A 121 -2.68 7.09 9.30
N ILE A 122 -2.65 6.31 8.21
CA ILE A 122 -1.55 5.38 7.91
C ILE A 122 -0.24 6.14 7.73
N LEU A 123 -0.25 7.26 6.97
CA LEU A 123 0.95 8.06 6.77
C LEU A 123 1.53 8.57 8.10
N GLN A 124 0.67 9.09 8.97
CA GLN A 124 1.08 9.61 10.27
C GLN A 124 1.62 8.51 11.18
N SER A 125 0.85 7.44 11.40
CA SER A 125 1.26 6.33 12.29
C SER A 125 2.52 5.62 11.79
N TYR A 126 2.63 5.39 10.49
CA TYR A 126 3.80 4.76 9.90
C TYR A 126 5.06 5.61 10.06
N CYS A 127 4.97 6.93 9.80
CA CYS A 127 6.11 7.83 9.97
C CYS A 127 6.48 8.08 11.43
N GLU A 128 5.50 8.05 12.34
CA GLU A 128 5.74 8.17 13.78
C GLU A 128 6.52 6.95 14.30
N GLU A 129 6.14 5.75 13.91
CA GLU A 129 6.79 4.52 14.35
C GLU A 129 8.18 4.33 13.71
N THR A 130 8.31 4.54 12.40
CA THR A 130 9.56 4.29 11.66
C THR A 130 10.57 5.43 11.73
N GLY A 131 10.14 6.64 12.10
CA GLY A 131 10.96 7.85 12.01
C GLY A 131 11.27 8.30 10.58
N LEU A 132 10.73 7.66 9.54
CA LEU A 132 10.88 8.09 8.16
C LEU A 132 10.08 9.37 7.90
N ASN A 133 10.58 10.20 6.97
CA ASN A 133 9.90 11.45 6.65
C ASN A 133 8.67 11.22 5.76
N ALA A 134 7.55 11.83 6.11
CA ALA A 134 6.40 11.91 5.22
C ALA A 134 6.71 12.82 4.02
N LYS A 135 6.62 12.29 2.79
CA LYS A 135 6.61 13.12 1.57
C LYS A 135 5.22 13.69 1.31
N GLY A 136 4.18 12.88 1.50
CA GLY A 136 2.81 13.36 1.40
C GLY A 136 1.75 12.32 1.10
N LEU A 137 0.50 12.81 1.10
CA LEU A 137 -0.67 12.09 0.63
C LEU A 137 -1.07 12.62 -0.76
N TYR A 138 -1.21 11.72 -1.72
CA TYR A 138 -1.53 12.04 -3.10
C TYR A 138 -2.89 11.48 -3.50
N ASN A 139 -3.75 12.33 -4.05
CA ASN A 139 -5.02 11.92 -4.59
C ASN A 139 -4.88 11.59 -6.08
N VAL A 140 -5.17 10.35 -6.45
CA VAL A 140 -4.92 9.81 -7.78
C VAL A 140 -6.15 9.13 -8.37
N ASP A 141 -6.19 9.00 -9.69
CA ASP A 141 -7.23 8.30 -10.46
C ASP A 141 -6.65 7.34 -11.52
N ASN A 142 -5.35 7.16 -11.52
CA ASN A 142 -4.62 6.32 -12.46
C ASN A 142 -4.07 5.01 -11.84
N GLN A 143 -4.41 4.69 -10.59
CA GLN A 143 -4.02 3.45 -9.92
C GLN A 143 -5.08 2.37 -10.13
N ILE A 144 -4.73 1.32 -10.87
CA ILE A 144 -5.65 0.24 -11.24
C ILE A 144 -6.30 -0.39 -10.00
N LEU A 145 -5.50 -0.79 -9.04
CA LEU A 145 -5.99 -1.45 -7.82
C LEU A 145 -6.99 -0.56 -7.07
N LEU A 146 -6.70 0.73 -6.91
CA LEU A 146 -7.61 1.68 -6.28
C LEU A 146 -8.91 1.83 -7.07
N ASN A 147 -8.82 1.95 -8.40
CA ASN A 147 -9.98 2.15 -9.27
C ASN A 147 -10.94 0.95 -9.29
N TRP A 148 -10.42 -0.26 -9.16
CA TRP A 148 -11.21 -1.49 -9.11
C TRP A 148 -11.69 -1.87 -7.72
N SER A 149 -11.17 -1.25 -6.66
CA SER A 149 -11.57 -1.53 -5.27
C SER A 149 -13.00 -1.05 -4.99
N GLU A 150 -13.76 -1.82 -4.24
CA GLU A 150 -15.09 -1.47 -3.74
C GLU A 150 -15.10 -1.13 -2.25
N VAL A 151 -13.95 -1.24 -1.60
CA VAL A 151 -13.75 -0.88 -0.20
C VAL A 151 -12.80 0.32 -0.07
N PRO A 152 -12.78 1.03 1.05
CA PRO A 152 -11.75 2.04 1.32
C PRO A 152 -10.37 1.46 1.09
N SER A 153 -9.56 2.12 0.26
CA SER A 153 -8.29 1.57 -0.20
C SER A 153 -7.21 2.63 -0.34
N VAL A 154 -5.97 2.22 -0.05
CA VAL A 154 -4.78 3.05 -0.15
C VAL A 154 -3.61 2.25 -0.72
N VAL A 155 -2.67 2.97 -1.35
CA VAL A 155 -1.34 2.45 -1.69
C VAL A 155 -0.34 3.16 -0.79
N LEU A 156 0.46 2.40 -0.05
CA LEU A 156 1.54 2.90 0.79
C LEU A 156 2.87 2.61 0.10
N GLU A 157 3.58 3.66 -0.28
CA GLU A 157 4.99 3.62 -0.69
C GLU A 157 5.82 3.78 0.59
N MET A 158 6.37 2.69 1.07
CA MET A 158 7.01 2.57 2.39
C MET A 158 8.33 3.32 2.51
N GLY A 159 8.94 3.68 1.39
CA GLY A 159 10.19 4.39 1.24
C GLY A 159 10.70 4.23 -0.19
N PHE A 160 11.89 4.76 -0.50
CA PHE A 160 12.50 4.70 -1.83
C PHE A 160 13.64 3.68 -1.87
N MET A 161 13.48 2.60 -2.61
CA MET A 161 14.54 1.60 -2.82
C MET A 161 15.72 2.14 -3.65
N SER A 162 15.52 3.23 -4.41
CA SER A 162 16.57 3.98 -5.10
C SER A 162 17.39 4.88 -4.18
N ASN A 163 16.94 5.14 -2.95
CA ASN A 163 17.65 5.93 -1.96
C ASN A 163 18.41 5.03 -0.99
N GLU A 164 19.71 5.27 -0.83
CA GLU A 164 20.59 4.45 -0.01
C GLU A 164 20.12 4.33 1.45
N SER A 165 19.62 5.42 2.03
CA SER A 165 19.20 5.46 3.43
C SER A 165 17.87 4.75 3.65
N ASP A 166 16.89 4.93 2.74
CA ASP A 166 15.59 4.27 2.85
C ASP A 166 15.71 2.77 2.56
N ASP A 167 16.49 2.40 1.52
CA ASP A 167 16.74 0.99 1.18
C ASP A 167 17.43 0.25 2.33
N ALA A 168 18.49 0.84 2.89
CA ALA A 168 19.19 0.23 4.03
C ALA A 168 18.26 0.06 5.24
N TYR A 169 17.38 1.03 5.51
CA TYR A 169 16.38 0.93 6.59
C TYR A 169 15.38 -0.20 6.32
N MET A 170 14.76 -0.20 5.14
CA MET A 170 13.71 -1.18 4.80
C MET A 170 14.24 -2.62 4.68
N ALA A 171 15.54 -2.81 4.43
CA ALA A 171 16.14 -4.13 4.31
C ALA A 171 16.33 -4.83 5.67
N GLU A 172 16.39 -4.10 6.78
CA GLU A 172 16.63 -4.66 8.11
C GLU A 172 15.35 -5.27 8.68
N GLU A 173 15.45 -6.50 9.18
CA GLU A 173 14.29 -7.25 9.70
C GLU A 173 13.62 -6.57 10.91
N GLU A 174 14.40 -5.92 11.75
CA GLU A 174 13.91 -5.17 12.92
C GLU A 174 13.08 -3.96 12.47
N HIS A 175 13.57 -3.21 11.47
CA HIS A 175 12.83 -2.07 10.92
C HIS A 175 11.56 -2.51 10.16
N GLN A 176 11.58 -3.67 9.49
CA GLN A 176 10.36 -4.21 8.88
C GLN A 176 9.29 -4.55 9.94
N GLN A 177 9.71 -4.88 11.16
CA GLN A 177 8.78 -5.06 12.27
C GLN A 177 8.17 -3.72 12.72
N GLU A 178 8.97 -2.64 12.82
CA GLU A 178 8.50 -1.26 13.07
C GLU A 178 7.56 -0.78 11.95
N MET A 179 7.91 -1.04 10.68
CA MET A 179 7.06 -0.74 9.53
C MET A 179 5.67 -1.40 9.65
N ALA A 180 5.64 -2.68 10.00
CA ALA A 180 4.39 -3.41 10.22
C ALA A 180 3.61 -2.88 11.43
N GLU A 181 4.29 -2.52 12.52
CA GLU A 181 3.71 -1.91 13.72
C GLU A 181 3.01 -0.60 13.39
N GLY A 182 3.70 0.34 12.74
CA GLY A 182 3.14 1.63 12.37
C GLY A 182 1.89 1.53 11.48
N ILE A 183 1.86 0.54 10.56
CA ILE A 183 0.66 0.27 9.75
C ILE A 183 -0.46 -0.30 10.63
N ALA A 184 -0.16 -1.25 11.52
CA ALA A 184 -1.15 -1.87 12.39
C ALA A 184 -1.76 -0.88 13.37
N ASP A 185 -0.97 0.03 13.94
CA ASP A 185 -1.43 1.11 14.81
C ASP A 185 -2.35 2.07 14.06
N GLY A 186 -1.98 2.43 12.82
CA GLY A 186 -2.85 3.22 11.94
C GLY A 186 -4.20 2.53 11.68
N ILE A 187 -4.22 1.22 11.48
CA ILE A 187 -5.45 0.45 11.31
C ILE A 187 -6.29 0.47 12.58
N ASP A 188 -5.68 0.29 13.77
CA ASP A 188 -6.40 0.40 15.05
C ASP A 188 -7.03 1.78 15.23
N LEU A 189 -6.28 2.85 14.96
CA LEU A 189 -6.79 4.22 15.01
C LEU A 189 -7.95 4.44 14.04
N TYR A 190 -7.84 3.93 12.82
CA TYR A 190 -8.89 4.05 11.80
C TYR A 190 -10.19 3.37 12.24
N PHE A 191 -10.12 2.21 12.90
CA PHE A 191 -11.28 1.50 13.44
C PHE A 191 -11.69 1.94 14.84
N GLY A 192 -11.01 2.94 15.43
CA GLY A 192 -11.29 3.45 16.76
C GLY A 192 -10.98 2.45 17.87
N ARG A 193 -10.00 1.59 17.65
CA ARG A 193 -9.42 0.71 18.68
C ARG A 193 -8.22 1.42 19.33
N SER A 194 -8.06 1.24 20.62
CA SER A 194 -6.95 1.79 21.42
C SER A 194 -6.34 0.69 22.28
#